data_f839f9e60d99206412d4cc6958abab9b
#
_entry.id   f839f9e60d99206412d4cc6958abab9b
#
_cell.length_a   1.000
_cell.length_b   1.000
_cell.length_c   1.000
_cell.angle_alpha   90.00
_cell.angle_beta   90.00
_cell.angle_gamma   90.00
#
_symmetry.space_group_name_H-M   'P 1'
#
loop_
_entity.id
_entity.type
_entity.pdbx_description
1 polymer ?
#
loop_
_entity_poly.entity_id
_entity_poly.type
_entity_poly.pdbx_seq_one_letter_code
_entity_poly.pdbx_strand_id
1 'polypeptide(L)'
;MNGLRKLSLLAVTLLFGAFAAVAQKPNIHILATGGTIAGTGASATNTNYTAGQVAIGTLLDAVPEVNKIANVTGEQIVKIGSQDMNDAVWLTLAKRINELLKRDDVDGIVVTHGTDTMEETAFFLNLTVKSDKPVVLVGAMRPSTAMSADGPLNLYNAVVTAAAKESKGKGVVIAMNGLILGAQGATKMNTVDVQTFQSPNSGALGYVLNGKVS
;
A
#
# COMPACT_ATOMS: atom_id res chain seq x y z
N MET A 1 -18.04 -1.87 60.90
CA MET A 1 -18.71 -2.42 59.70
C MET A 1 -18.67 -1.56 58.45
N ASN A 2 -18.09 -0.37 58.45
CA ASN A 2 -18.05 0.57 57.30
C ASN A 2 -16.81 0.47 56.38
N GLY A 3 -15.74 -0.21 56.81
CA GLY A 3 -14.52 -0.36 56.05
C GLY A 3 -14.59 -1.41 54.94
N LEU A 4 -15.22 -2.55 55.20
CA LEU A 4 -15.34 -3.65 54.23
C LEU A 4 -16.26 -3.32 53.05
N ARG A 5 -17.31 -2.50 53.25
CA ARG A 5 -18.22 -2.08 52.18
C ARG A 5 -17.57 -1.11 51.18
N LYS A 6 -16.60 -0.28 51.64
CA LYS A 6 -15.87 0.63 50.75
C LYS A 6 -14.81 -0.07 49.88
N LEU A 7 -14.21 -1.16 50.42
CA LEU A 7 -13.27 -1.95 49.62
C LEU A 7 -13.97 -2.76 48.51
N SER A 8 -15.17 -3.27 48.80
CA SER A 8 -15.97 -4.02 47.82
C SER A 8 -16.45 -3.15 46.64
N LEU A 9 -16.78 -1.87 46.90
CA LEU A 9 -17.18 -0.94 45.82
C LEU A 9 -15.97 -0.53 44.92
N LEU A 10 -14.78 -0.40 45.49
CA LEU A 10 -13.56 -0.08 44.72
C LEU A 10 -13.12 -1.24 43.83
N ALA A 11 -13.29 -2.49 44.29
CA ALA A 11 -12.96 -3.69 43.51
C ALA A 11 -13.93 -3.91 42.34
N VAL A 12 -15.20 -3.56 42.46
CA VAL A 12 -16.19 -3.68 41.38
C VAL A 12 -15.98 -2.63 40.30
N THR A 13 -15.53 -1.41 40.64
CA THR A 13 -15.22 -0.37 39.63
C THR A 13 -13.94 -0.66 38.84
N LEU A 14 -12.99 -1.42 39.39
CA LEU A 14 -11.78 -1.84 38.67
C LEU A 14 -12.01 -3.02 37.71
N LEU A 15 -13.04 -3.83 37.91
CA LEU A 15 -13.38 -4.94 37.01
C LEU A 15 -14.16 -4.52 35.76
N PHE A 16 -14.74 -3.34 35.71
CA PHE A 16 -15.48 -2.85 34.51
C PHE A 16 -14.63 -2.06 33.54
N GLY A 17 -13.33 -1.84 33.83
CA GLY A 17 -12.41 -1.04 32.98
C GLY A 17 -11.65 -1.82 31.90
N ALA A 18 -11.77 -3.14 31.84
CA ALA A 18 -11.06 -3.94 30.82
C ALA A 18 -11.98 -4.33 29.65
N PHE A 19 -12.72 -3.39 29.09
CA PHE A 19 -13.15 -3.56 27.72
C PHE A 19 -11.89 -3.51 26.86
N ALA A 20 -11.42 -4.68 26.40
CA ALA A 20 -10.43 -4.75 25.34
C ALA A 20 -10.99 -3.92 24.17
N ALA A 21 -10.45 -2.73 23.97
CA ALA A 21 -10.73 -1.96 22.78
C ALA A 21 -10.28 -2.85 21.61
N VAL A 22 -11.24 -3.45 20.92
CA VAL A 22 -10.96 -4.12 19.65
C VAL A 22 -10.37 -3.03 18.77
N ALA A 23 -9.06 -3.11 18.50
CA ALA A 23 -8.39 -2.11 17.70
C ALA A 23 -9.12 -2.06 16.34
N GLN A 24 -9.72 -0.90 16.05
CA GLN A 24 -10.40 -0.69 14.79
C GLN A 24 -9.38 -0.86 13.66
N LYS A 25 -9.77 -1.62 12.63
CA LYS A 25 -8.92 -1.78 11.45
C LYS A 25 -8.68 -0.42 10.82
N PRO A 26 -7.44 -0.11 10.37
CA PRO A 26 -7.18 1.13 9.65
C PRO A 26 -7.93 1.16 8.32
N ASN A 27 -8.28 2.36 7.89
CA ASN A 27 -8.94 2.61 6.62
C ASN A 27 -7.89 2.96 5.56
N ILE A 28 -7.68 2.07 4.61
CA ILE A 28 -6.69 2.24 3.54
C ILE A 28 -7.43 2.52 2.23
N HIS A 29 -7.03 3.60 1.56
CA HIS A 29 -7.60 3.98 0.28
C HIS A 29 -6.62 3.69 -0.86
N ILE A 30 -7.07 2.95 -1.89
CA ILE A 30 -6.23 2.57 -3.04
C ILE A 30 -6.53 3.50 -4.21
N LEU A 31 -5.47 4.10 -4.76
CA LEU A 31 -5.52 4.90 -5.98
C LEU A 31 -4.90 4.11 -7.13
N ALA A 32 -5.72 3.71 -8.10
CA ALA A 32 -5.24 2.90 -9.22
C ALA A 32 -4.85 3.77 -10.42
N THR A 33 -3.62 3.62 -10.89
CA THR A 33 -3.12 4.32 -12.09
C THR A 33 -2.93 3.39 -13.30
N GLY A 34 -2.99 2.08 -13.10
CA GLY A 34 -2.81 1.08 -14.16
C GLY A 34 -1.55 0.22 -13.95
N GLY A 35 -0.69 0.16 -14.95
CA GLY A 35 0.54 -0.63 -14.91
C GLY A 35 0.34 -2.13 -15.10
N THR A 36 1.42 -2.90 -14.95
CA THR A 36 1.46 -4.36 -15.12
C THR A 36 0.62 -5.09 -14.08
N ILE A 37 0.52 -4.58 -12.87
CA ILE A 37 -0.31 -5.16 -11.80
C ILE A 37 -1.78 -5.27 -12.21
N ALA A 38 -2.24 -4.33 -13.05
CA ALA A 38 -3.55 -4.33 -13.68
C ALA A 38 -3.49 -4.79 -15.15
N GLY A 39 -2.42 -5.43 -15.56
CA GLY A 39 -2.21 -5.91 -16.93
C GLY A 39 -2.76 -7.29 -17.16
N THR A 40 -3.21 -7.56 -18.40
CA THR A 40 -3.65 -8.88 -18.85
C THR A 40 -2.95 -9.30 -20.12
N GLY A 41 -2.49 -10.54 -20.17
CA GLY A 41 -1.92 -11.19 -21.34
C GLY A 41 -2.83 -12.26 -21.90
N ALA A 42 -2.57 -12.64 -23.15
CA ALA A 42 -3.32 -13.67 -23.85
C ALA A 42 -3.10 -15.09 -23.32
N SER A 43 -2.00 -15.34 -22.64
CA SER A 43 -1.68 -16.63 -22.04
C SER A 43 -0.83 -16.51 -20.78
N ALA A 44 -0.85 -17.52 -19.93
CA ALA A 44 -0.10 -17.54 -18.67
C ALA A 44 1.43 -17.66 -18.85
N THR A 45 1.89 -18.06 -20.03
CA THR A 45 3.32 -18.29 -20.34
C THR A 45 3.90 -17.27 -21.31
N ASN A 46 3.07 -16.35 -21.84
CA ASN A 46 3.51 -15.29 -22.74
C ASN A 46 3.83 -14.02 -21.95
N THR A 47 4.94 -13.38 -22.27
CA THR A 47 5.35 -12.10 -21.66
C THR A 47 4.65 -10.88 -22.26
N ASN A 48 3.98 -11.03 -23.41
CA ASN A 48 3.22 -9.95 -24.03
C ASN A 48 1.91 -9.71 -23.26
N TYR A 49 1.68 -8.49 -22.82
CA TYR A 49 0.46 -8.09 -22.10
C TYR A 49 0.10 -6.63 -22.39
N THR A 50 -1.14 -6.26 -22.09
CA THR A 50 -1.61 -4.86 -22.11
C THR A 50 -1.75 -4.36 -20.68
N ALA A 51 -1.06 -3.29 -20.33
CA ALA A 51 -1.10 -2.69 -19.01
C ALA A 51 -2.45 -2.01 -18.73
N GLY A 52 -2.83 -1.88 -17.44
CA GLY A 52 -3.98 -1.07 -17.02
C GLY A 52 -5.36 -1.61 -17.41
N GLN A 53 -5.50 -2.87 -17.78
CA GLN A 53 -6.79 -3.43 -18.24
C GLN A 53 -7.73 -3.77 -17.10
N VAL A 54 -7.22 -4.18 -15.94
CA VAL A 54 -8.01 -4.63 -14.80
C VAL A 54 -8.43 -3.45 -13.94
N ALA A 55 -9.71 -3.37 -13.62
CA ALA A 55 -10.24 -2.34 -12.72
C ALA A 55 -9.84 -2.63 -11.26
N ILE A 56 -9.80 -1.59 -10.42
CA ILE A 56 -9.41 -1.70 -9.02
C ILE A 56 -10.28 -2.71 -8.24
N GLY A 57 -11.57 -2.79 -8.50
CA GLY A 57 -12.45 -3.76 -7.86
C GLY A 57 -12.00 -5.21 -8.08
N THR A 58 -11.67 -5.56 -9.31
CA THR A 58 -11.18 -6.90 -9.66
C THR A 58 -9.82 -7.21 -9.01
N LEU A 59 -8.95 -6.20 -8.86
CA LEU A 59 -7.68 -6.38 -8.14
C LEU A 59 -7.91 -6.69 -6.65
N LEU A 60 -8.88 -6.02 -6.03
CA LEU A 60 -9.25 -6.27 -4.63
C LEU A 60 -9.93 -7.63 -4.45
N ASP A 61 -10.80 -8.02 -5.37
CA ASP A 61 -11.46 -9.33 -5.37
C ASP A 61 -10.45 -10.48 -5.47
N ALA A 62 -9.31 -10.25 -6.12
CA ALA A 62 -8.23 -11.23 -6.24
C ALA A 62 -7.40 -11.39 -4.95
N VAL A 63 -7.53 -10.48 -3.97
CA VAL A 63 -6.76 -10.48 -2.72
C VAL A 63 -7.67 -10.21 -1.51
N PRO A 64 -8.65 -11.08 -1.22
CA PRO A 64 -9.62 -10.86 -0.14
C PRO A 64 -8.98 -10.79 1.26
N GLU A 65 -7.74 -11.28 1.40
CA GLU A 65 -6.95 -11.26 2.62
C GLU A 65 -6.69 -9.84 3.14
N VAL A 66 -6.64 -8.83 2.27
CA VAL A 66 -6.46 -7.42 2.67
C VAL A 66 -7.55 -6.95 3.62
N ASN A 67 -8.76 -7.50 3.48
CA ASN A 67 -9.90 -7.16 4.35
C ASN A 67 -9.74 -7.67 5.79
N LYS A 68 -8.81 -8.61 6.03
CA LYS A 68 -8.46 -9.03 7.40
C LYS A 68 -7.59 -8.01 8.13
N ILE A 69 -6.86 -7.17 7.36
CA ILE A 69 -5.86 -6.23 7.86
C ILE A 69 -6.44 -4.82 7.97
N ALA A 70 -7.17 -4.37 6.94
CA ALA A 70 -7.67 -3.01 6.83
C ALA A 70 -9.09 -2.99 6.25
N ASN A 71 -9.81 -1.89 6.46
CA ASN A 71 -10.98 -1.54 5.66
C ASN A 71 -10.47 -0.91 4.37
N VAL A 72 -10.63 -1.59 3.25
CA VAL A 72 -10.03 -1.17 1.98
C VAL A 72 -11.12 -0.60 1.06
N THR A 73 -10.85 0.58 0.54
CA THR A 73 -11.63 1.22 -0.53
C THR A 73 -10.70 1.63 -1.65
N GLY A 74 -11.24 1.93 -2.84
CA GLY A 74 -10.37 2.32 -3.94
C GLY A 74 -11.09 3.11 -5.04
N GLU A 75 -10.32 3.88 -5.77
CA GLU A 75 -10.78 4.62 -6.95
C GLU A 75 -9.74 4.53 -8.08
N GLN A 76 -10.25 4.67 -9.30
CA GLN A 76 -9.41 4.68 -10.50
C GLN A 76 -9.06 6.13 -10.85
N ILE A 77 -7.78 6.45 -10.85
CA ILE A 77 -7.28 7.77 -11.27
C ILE A 77 -7.10 7.80 -12.79
N VAL A 78 -6.31 6.85 -13.32
CA VAL A 78 -6.09 6.65 -14.77
C VAL A 78 -5.88 5.17 -15.05
N LYS A 79 -5.89 4.78 -16.33
CA LYS A 79 -5.60 3.42 -16.81
C LYS A 79 -4.52 3.48 -17.88
N ILE A 80 -3.26 3.58 -17.47
CA ILE A 80 -2.12 3.73 -18.39
C ILE A 80 -0.99 2.77 -18.05
N GLY A 81 -0.11 2.52 -19.01
CA GLY A 81 1.23 2.04 -18.74
C GLY A 81 2.05 3.18 -18.11
N SER A 82 3.02 2.85 -17.25
CA SER A 82 3.77 3.91 -16.58
C SER A 82 4.69 4.71 -17.52
N GLN A 83 5.04 4.17 -18.68
CA GLN A 83 5.74 4.92 -19.72
C GLN A 83 4.94 6.13 -20.26
N ASP A 84 3.63 6.14 -20.06
CA ASP A 84 2.72 7.22 -20.47
C ASP A 84 2.43 8.21 -19.33
N MET A 85 3.12 8.05 -18.19
CA MET A 85 3.00 8.96 -17.06
C MET A 85 3.48 10.37 -17.44
N ASN A 86 2.78 11.39 -16.97
CA ASN A 86 3.06 12.78 -17.30
C ASN A 86 2.68 13.72 -16.15
N ASP A 87 3.07 15.00 -16.28
CA ASP A 87 2.87 16.02 -15.25
C ASP A 87 1.39 16.16 -14.83
N ALA A 88 0.46 16.10 -15.77
CA ALA A 88 -0.97 16.24 -15.48
C ALA A 88 -1.48 15.10 -14.59
N VAL A 89 -1.02 13.87 -14.84
CA VAL A 89 -1.35 12.70 -14.02
C VAL A 89 -0.69 12.81 -12.64
N TRP A 90 0.59 13.19 -12.55
CA TRP A 90 1.28 13.39 -11.29
C TRP A 90 0.62 14.46 -10.42
N LEU A 91 0.26 15.60 -11.01
CA LEU A 91 -0.42 16.68 -10.28
C LEU A 91 -1.81 16.25 -9.78
N THR A 92 -2.56 15.51 -10.61
CA THR A 92 -3.87 14.97 -10.23
C THR A 92 -3.73 13.99 -9.08
N LEU A 93 -2.76 13.08 -9.16
CA LEU A 93 -2.49 12.09 -8.12
C LEU A 93 -2.06 12.75 -6.80
N ALA A 94 -1.11 13.68 -6.84
CA ALA A 94 -0.64 14.40 -5.65
C ALA A 94 -1.75 15.21 -4.98
N LYS A 95 -2.57 15.91 -5.77
CA LYS A 95 -3.73 16.65 -5.27
C LYS A 95 -4.71 15.71 -4.57
N ARG A 96 -5.07 14.59 -5.23
CA ARG A 96 -6.01 13.62 -4.67
C ARG A 96 -5.50 12.98 -3.39
N ILE A 97 -4.23 12.58 -3.34
CA ILE A 97 -3.60 12.05 -2.12
C ILE A 97 -3.69 13.08 -0.98
N ASN A 98 -3.31 14.34 -1.22
CA ASN A 98 -3.35 15.37 -0.19
C ASN A 98 -4.78 15.69 0.28
N GLU A 99 -5.79 15.57 -0.59
CA GLU A 99 -7.21 15.70 -0.22
C GLU A 99 -7.66 14.56 0.69
N LEU A 100 -7.34 13.32 0.33
CA LEU A 100 -7.71 12.12 1.09
C LEU A 100 -7.03 12.07 2.46
N LEU A 101 -5.75 12.40 2.53
CA LEU A 101 -4.99 12.34 3.78
C LEU A 101 -5.37 13.41 4.81
N LYS A 102 -6.11 14.46 4.41
CA LYS A 102 -6.73 15.42 5.34
C LYS A 102 -7.94 14.85 6.08
N ARG A 103 -8.53 13.78 5.58
CA ARG A 103 -9.72 13.15 6.15
C ARG A 103 -9.33 12.30 7.36
N ASP A 104 -10.13 12.34 8.41
CA ASP A 104 -9.92 11.53 9.62
C ASP A 104 -10.26 10.05 9.39
N ASP A 105 -11.09 9.75 8.39
CA ASP A 105 -11.50 8.40 8.03
C ASP A 105 -10.58 7.73 6.98
N VAL A 106 -9.40 8.28 6.71
CA VAL A 106 -8.36 7.70 5.87
C VAL A 106 -7.06 7.63 6.66
N ASP A 107 -6.53 6.44 6.89
CA ASP A 107 -5.33 6.20 7.68
C ASP A 107 -4.07 6.05 6.82
N GLY A 108 -4.22 5.66 5.55
CA GLY A 108 -3.11 5.51 4.62
C GLY A 108 -3.58 5.35 3.17
N ILE A 109 -2.65 5.52 2.25
CA ILE A 109 -2.87 5.41 0.81
C ILE A 109 -1.98 4.31 0.23
N VAL A 110 -2.55 3.51 -0.68
CA VAL A 110 -1.79 2.64 -1.59
C VAL A 110 -2.00 3.14 -3.01
N VAL A 111 -0.94 3.24 -3.80
CA VAL A 111 -1.01 3.60 -5.22
C VAL A 111 -0.55 2.42 -6.06
N THR A 112 -1.45 1.82 -6.85
CA THR A 112 -1.03 0.82 -7.84
C THR A 112 -0.47 1.50 -9.07
N HIS A 113 0.71 1.10 -9.52
CA HIS A 113 1.49 1.80 -10.52
C HIS A 113 2.26 0.82 -11.43
N GLY A 114 2.58 1.23 -12.64
CA GLY A 114 3.52 0.52 -13.48
C GLY A 114 4.97 0.73 -13.02
N THR A 115 5.82 -0.24 -13.26
CA THR A 115 7.17 -0.25 -12.67
C THR A 115 8.19 0.63 -13.39
N ASP A 116 7.92 1.07 -14.65
CA ASP A 116 8.93 1.79 -15.46
C ASP A 116 9.21 3.21 -14.94
N THR A 117 8.20 3.88 -14.36
CA THR A 117 8.34 5.24 -13.80
C THR A 117 7.84 5.32 -12.35
N MET A 118 7.86 4.19 -11.64
CA MET A 118 7.42 4.15 -10.24
C MET A 118 8.34 4.94 -9.33
N GLU A 119 9.65 4.90 -9.57
CA GLU A 119 10.64 5.60 -8.75
C GLU A 119 10.50 7.11 -8.88
N GLU A 120 10.24 7.63 -10.08
CA GLU A 120 9.99 9.05 -10.32
C GLU A 120 8.69 9.51 -9.67
N THR A 121 7.62 8.72 -9.83
CA THR A 121 6.34 9.00 -9.19
C THR A 121 6.47 8.98 -7.65
N ALA A 122 7.19 7.99 -7.10
CA ALA A 122 7.42 7.91 -5.67
C ALA A 122 8.20 9.13 -5.15
N PHE A 123 9.25 9.53 -5.85
CA PHE A 123 10.07 10.68 -5.49
C PHE A 123 9.26 11.99 -5.57
N PHE A 124 8.52 12.19 -6.66
CA PHE A 124 7.63 13.34 -6.83
C PHE A 124 6.60 13.44 -5.69
N LEU A 125 5.93 12.35 -5.37
CA LEU A 125 4.96 12.31 -4.28
C LEU A 125 5.62 12.54 -2.91
N ASN A 126 6.84 12.04 -2.70
CA ASN A 126 7.57 12.27 -1.46
C ASN A 126 7.91 13.75 -1.22
N LEU A 127 8.07 14.53 -2.29
CA LEU A 127 8.29 15.97 -2.21
C LEU A 127 6.99 16.79 -2.07
N THR A 128 5.84 16.23 -2.46
CA THR A 128 4.59 17.00 -2.61
C THR A 128 3.47 16.59 -1.64
N VAL A 129 3.55 15.41 -1.03
CA VAL A 129 2.60 14.96 0.00
C VAL A 129 2.87 15.67 1.31
N LYS A 130 1.79 16.23 1.91
CA LYS A 130 1.86 17.08 3.13
C LYS A 130 1.24 16.37 4.34
N SER A 131 1.57 15.10 4.54
CA SER A 131 1.03 14.30 5.63
C SER A 131 2.09 13.30 6.11
N ASP A 132 2.01 12.92 7.38
CA ASP A 132 2.78 11.83 7.96
C ASP A 132 2.10 10.45 7.85
N LYS A 133 0.85 10.42 7.34
CA LYS A 133 0.14 9.17 7.06
C LYS A 133 0.85 8.41 5.92
N PRO A 134 0.90 7.06 5.98
CA PRO A 134 1.60 6.27 4.99
C PRO A 134 1.08 6.44 3.55
N VAL A 135 1.99 6.56 2.60
CA VAL A 135 1.72 6.48 1.16
C VAL A 135 2.65 5.44 0.55
N VAL A 136 2.07 4.39 -0.02
CA VAL A 136 2.80 3.21 -0.49
C VAL A 136 2.53 2.98 -1.96
N LEU A 137 3.55 3.05 -2.81
CA LEU A 137 3.44 2.63 -4.21
C LEU A 137 3.68 1.12 -4.32
N VAL A 138 2.96 0.50 -5.24
CA VAL A 138 3.06 -0.93 -5.53
C VAL A 138 2.82 -1.23 -7.00
N GLY A 139 3.51 -2.22 -7.50
CA GLY A 139 3.36 -2.70 -8.88
C GLY A 139 3.54 -4.21 -8.98
N ALA A 140 3.71 -4.66 -10.21
CA ALA A 140 4.06 -6.04 -10.51
C ALA A 140 4.97 -6.09 -11.73
N MET A 141 5.83 -7.11 -11.79
CA MET A 141 6.67 -7.39 -12.96
C MET A 141 5.98 -8.37 -13.91
N ARG A 142 5.00 -9.14 -13.42
CA ARG A 142 4.23 -10.10 -14.19
C ARG A 142 2.77 -9.68 -14.24
N PRO A 143 2.11 -9.76 -15.42
CA PRO A 143 0.68 -9.43 -15.54
C PRO A 143 -0.18 -10.39 -14.70
N SER A 144 -1.39 -9.96 -14.35
CA SER A 144 -2.32 -10.72 -13.49
C SER A 144 -2.67 -12.12 -14.04
N THR A 145 -2.56 -12.31 -15.35
CA THR A 145 -2.81 -13.59 -16.04
C THR A 145 -1.60 -14.52 -16.11
N ALA A 146 -0.41 -14.05 -15.72
CA ALA A 146 0.80 -14.83 -15.78
C ALA A 146 0.83 -15.94 -14.73
N MET A 147 1.44 -17.09 -15.08
CA MET A 147 1.82 -18.10 -14.09
C MET A 147 2.80 -17.46 -13.07
N SER A 148 2.54 -17.61 -11.80
CA SER A 148 3.31 -16.97 -10.72
C SER A 148 3.30 -15.42 -10.77
N ALA A 149 2.13 -14.83 -11.07
CA ALA A 149 1.94 -13.37 -10.97
C ALA A 149 2.33 -12.87 -9.58
N ASP A 150 3.15 -11.81 -9.51
CA ASP A 150 3.63 -11.24 -8.25
C ASP A 150 2.72 -10.14 -7.69
N GLY A 151 1.79 -9.63 -8.52
CA GLY A 151 0.88 -8.54 -8.15
C GLY A 151 0.04 -8.78 -6.90
N PRO A 152 -0.63 -9.94 -6.74
CA PRO A 152 -1.47 -10.21 -5.57
C PRO A 152 -0.72 -10.10 -4.24
N LEU A 153 0.46 -10.73 -4.13
CA LEU A 153 1.27 -10.66 -2.91
C LEU A 153 1.85 -9.25 -2.69
N ASN A 154 2.27 -8.57 -3.75
CA ASN A 154 2.75 -7.20 -3.65
C ASN A 154 1.65 -6.26 -3.15
N LEU A 155 0.42 -6.37 -3.68
CA LEU A 155 -0.73 -5.58 -3.22
C LEU A 155 -1.06 -5.84 -1.75
N TYR A 156 -1.09 -7.12 -1.34
CA TYR A 156 -1.26 -7.50 0.05
C TYR A 156 -0.20 -6.83 0.95
N ASN A 157 1.07 -6.95 0.60
CA ASN A 157 2.19 -6.37 1.33
C ASN A 157 2.13 -4.83 1.39
N ALA A 158 1.66 -4.18 0.32
CA ALA A 158 1.46 -2.73 0.30
C ALA A 158 0.36 -2.29 1.28
N VAL A 159 -0.75 -3.03 1.36
CA VAL A 159 -1.80 -2.77 2.35
C VAL A 159 -1.30 -3.01 3.77
N VAL A 160 -0.54 -4.09 4.02
CA VAL A 160 0.13 -4.34 5.31
C VAL A 160 1.03 -3.17 5.69
N THR A 161 1.85 -2.69 4.74
CA THR A 161 2.76 -1.56 4.95
C THR A 161 1.99 -0.27 5.27
N ALA A 162 0.94 0.04 4.50
CA ALA A 162 0.12 1.23 4.72
C ALA A 162 -0.66 1.19 6.05
N ALA A 163 -1.02 -0.01 6.53
CA ALA A 163 -1.73 -0.22 7.78
C ALA A 163 -0.82 -0.22 9.02
N ALA A 164 0.49 -0.36 8.83
CA ALA A 164 1.45 -0.49 9.91
C ALA A 164 1.77 0.87 10.56
N LYS A 165 1.79 0.92 11.89
CA LYS A 165 2.12 2.13 12.66
C LYS A 165 3.57 2.58 12.39
N GLU A 166 4.45 1.64 12.14
CA GLU A 166 5.86 1.83 11.83
C GLU A 166 6.10 2.60 10.54
N SER A 167 5.12 2.59 9.63
CA SER A 167 5.17 3.30 8.34
C SER A 167 4.84 4.79 8.45
N LYS A 168 4.26 5.22 9.59
CA LYS A 168 3.93 6.63 9.80
C LYS A 168 5.20 7.48 9.85
N GLY A 169 5.21 8.61 9.14
CA GLY A 169 6.33 9.54 9.07
C GLY A 169 7.53 9.06 8.25
N LYS A 170 7.40 7.94 7.51
CA LYS A 170 8.46 7.42 6.63
C LYS A 170 8.47 8.06 5.24
N GLY A 171 7.57 9.03 4.99
CA GLY A 171 7.37 9.59 3.66
C GLY A 171 6.68 8.60 2.73
N VAL A 172 6.94 8.76 1.44
CA VAL A 172 6.43 7.85 0.41
C VAL A 172 7.39 6.67 0.26
N VAL A 173 6.85 5.46 0.21
CA VAL A 173 7.64 4.23 0.08
C VAL A 173 7.15 3.38 -1.10
N ILE A 174 7.99 2.50 -1.59
CA ILE A 174 7.67 1.47 -2.57
C ILE A 174 7.66 0.11 -1.86
N ALA A 175 6.56 -0.64 -1.96
CA ALA A 175 6.45 -2.00 -1.45
C ALA A 175 6.45 -3.00 -2.62
N MET A 176 7.56 -3.68 -2.83
CA MET A 176 7.75 -4.65 -3.92
C MET A 176 8.55 -5.85 -3.44
N ASN A 177 8.10 -7.06 -3.81
CA ASN A 177 8.82 -8.31 -3.52
C ASN A 177 9.20 -8.47 -2.03
N GLY A 178 8.32 -8.04 -1.11
CA GLY A 178 8.54 -8.09 0.33
C GLY A 178 9.44 -7.00 0.90
N LEU A 179 10.05 -6.15 0.08
CA LEU A 179 10.87 -5.01 0.50
C LEU A 179 10.03 -3.76 0.66
N ILE A 180 10.37 -2.92 1.62
CA ILE A 180 9.88 -1.55 1.80
C ILE A 180 11.06 -0.62 1.52
N LEU A 181 10.98 0.14 0.44
CA LEU A 181 12.04 1.02 -0.04
C LEU A 181 11.60 2.47 0.06
N GLY A 182 12.48 3.34 0.56
CA GLY A 182 12.22 4.78 0.58
C GLY A 182 12.28 5.39 -0.82
N ALA A 183 11.37 6.30 -1.13
CA ALA A 183 11.27 6.95 -2.43
C ALA A 183 12.56 7.64 -2.91
N GLN A 184 13.41 8.09 -1.98
CA GLN A 184 14.66 8.81 -2.32
C GLN A 184 15.75 7.91 -2.88
N GLY A 185 15.72 6.62 -2.58
CA GLY A 185 16.79 5.70 -2.97
C GLY A 185 16.34 4.51 -3.79
N ALA A 186 15.03 4.34 -3.94
CA ALA A 186 14.49 3.23 -4.71
C ALA A 186 14.76 3.39 -6.21
N THR A 187 15.26 2.33 -6.83
CA THR A 187 15.55 2.30 -8.27
C THR A 187 15.22 0.94 -8.86
N LYS A 188 14.67 0.95 -10.09
CA LYS A 188 14.42 -0.26 -10.88
C LYS A 188 15.71 -0.76 -11.50
N MET A 189 16.28 -1.83 -10.96
CA MET A 189 17.57 -2.38 -11.35
C MET A 189 17.49 -3.48 -12.43
N ASN A 190 16.29 -4.00 -12.68
CA ASN A 190 16.09 -5.08 -13.64
C ASN A 190 14.77 -4.90 -14.39
N THR A 191 14.70 -5.37 -15.62
CA THR A 191 13.51 -5.23 -16.48
C THR A 191 12.61 -6.46 -16.48
N VAL A 192 13.03 -7.57 -15.88
CA VAL A 192 12.32 -8.87 -15.93
C VAL A 192 12.07 -9.47 -14.56
N ASP A 193 13.08 -9.44 -13.66
CA ASP A 193 12.99 -10.07 -12.35
C ASP A 193 11.97 -9.40 -11.44
N VAL A 194 11.27 -10.20 -10.63
CA VAL A 194 10.37 -9.68 -9.60
C VAL A 194 11.13 -8.93 -8.51
N GLN A 195 12.38 -9.29 -8.23
CA GLN A 195 13.29 -8.55 -7.34
C GLN A 195 13.96 -7.39 -8.09
N THR A 196 13.16 -6.53 -8.70
CA THR A 196 13.66 -5.48 -9.56
C THR A 196 14.01 -4.18 -8.84
N PHE A 197 13.24 -3.81 -7.80
CA PHE A 197 13.51 -2.58 -7.06
C PHE A 197 14.51 -2.81 -5.93
N GLN A 198 15.48 -1.93 -5.86
CA GLN A 198 16.51 -1.90 -4.82
C GLN A 198 16.75 -0.47 -4.36
N SER A 199 17.46 -0.32 -3.26
CA SER A 199 17.95 0.96 -2.75
C SER A 199 19.46 0.82 -2.51
N PRO A 200 20.30 0.96 -3.57
CA PRO A 200 21.70 0.57 -3.52
C PRO A 200 22.53 1.34 -2.47
N ASN A 201 22.16 2.60 -2.22
CA ASN A 201 22.93 3.48 -1.34
C ASN A 201 22.49 3.43 0.13
N SER A 202 21.20 3.16 0.39
CA SER A 202 20.65 3.25 1.75
C SER A 202 20.04 1.94 2.26
N GLY A 203 19.88 0.93 1.40
CA GLY A 203 19.20 -0.31 1.73
C GLY A 203 17.69 -0.16 1.85
N ALA A 204 17.02 -1.24 2.25
CA ALA A 204 15.59 -1.24 2.53
C ALA A 204 15.30 -0.54 3.86
N LEU A 205 14.17 0.15 3.95
CA LEU A 205 13.65 0.70 5.21
C LEU A 205 13.06 -0.39 6.10
N GLY A 206 12.64 -1.50 5.50
CA GLY A 206 12.03 -2.62 6.19
C GLY A 206 11.59 -3.73 5.22
N TYR A 207 10.92 -4.71 5.80
CA TYR A 207 10.44 -5.89 5.10
C TYR A 207 9.01 -6.20 5.51
N VAL A 208 8.25 -6.83 4.62
CA VAL A 208 6.98 -7.47 4.97
C VAL A 208 7.18 -8.98 4.95
N LEU A 209 7.02 -9.60 6.10
CA LEU A 209 7.12 -11.05 6.25
C LEU A 209 5.92 -11.55 7.07
N ASN A 210 5.22 -12.57 6.54
CA ASN A 210 4.06 -13.17 7.21
C ASN A 210 3.00 -12.14 7.65
N GLY A 211 2.76 -11.13 6.82
CA GLY A 211 1.76 -10.08 7.10
C GLY A 211 2.16 -9.09 8.19
N LYS A 212 3.47 -8.95 8.48
CA LYS A 212 4.01 -8.00 9.45
C LYS A 212 5.14 -7.20 8.84
N VAL A 213 5.21 -5.92 9.20
CA VAL A 213 6.34 -5.04 8.90
C VAL A 213 7.44 -5.25 9.95
N SER A 214 8.68 -5.32 9.48
CA SER A 214 9.89 -5.42 10.31
C SER A 214 10.97 -4.50 9.80
#